data_2d75b93548c5bbf6abd658fab0098c8d
#
_entry.id   2d75b93548c5bbf6abd658fab0098c8d
#
_cell.length_a   1.000
_cell.length_b   1.000
_cell.length_c   1.000
_cell.angle_alpha   90.00
_cell.angle_beta   90.00
_cell.angle_gamma   90.00
#
_symmetry.space_group_name_H-M   'P 1'
#
loop_
_entity.id
_entity.type
_entity.pdbx_description
1 polymer ?
#
loop_
_entity_poly.entity_id
_entity_poly.type
_entity_poly.pdbx_seq_one_letter_code
_entity_poly.pdbx_strand_id
1 'polypeptide(L)'
;MSKATVIPFGPQHPVLPEPLHLDLVIEDETVVDVLPQIGFIHRGLEKLVETRDIHQYIYVAERICGICAFGHSMGYAETVERLMNVEVPKRAEYLRVIMHELSRIHSHLLWMGLAADAFGYESLFMHSWRLRERILDIFEAVAGGRVILSYTLLGGVTKDIDAPMLSAIKDKINSIK
;
A
#
# COMPACT_ATOMS: atom_id res chain seq x y z
N MET A 1 -31.84 24.48 -25.08
CA MET A 1 -30.54 24.61 -24.38
C MET A 1 -30.59 23.62 -23.24
N SER A 2 -29.80 22.54 -23.28
CA SER A 2 -29.68 21.61 -22.17
C SER A 2 -29.14 22.38 -20.97
N LYS A 3 -29.73 22.18 -19.81
CA LYS A 3 -29.30 22.86 -18.59
C LYS A 3 -28.22 22.00 -17.94
N ALA A 4 -26.99 22.49 -17.94
CA ALA A 4 -25.90 21.81 -17.24
C ALA A 4 -26.23 21.64 -15.77
N THR A 5 -26.08 20.42 -15.25
CA THR A 5 -26.32 20.07 -13.84
C THR A 5 -24.98 19.65 -13.23
N VAL A 6 -24.68 20.11 -12.03
CA VAL A 6 -23.49 19.68 -11.28
C VAL A 6 -23.90 18.60 -10.28
N ILE A 7 -23.25 17.45 -10.36
CA ILE A 7 -23.44 16.34 -9.43
C ILE A 7 -22.17 16.12 -8.62
N PRO A 8 -22.21 16.26 -7.28
CA PRO A 8 -21.07 15.98 -6.42
C PRO A 8 -20.84 14.46 -6.31
N PHE A 9 -19.59 14.03 -6.52
CA PHE A 9 -19.13 12.66 -6.34
C PHE A 9 -17.98 12.61 -5.32
N GLY A 10 -18.21 12.01 -4.19
CA GLY A 10 -17.30 12.04 -3.06
C GLY A 10 -17.54 13.24 -2.11
N PRO A 11 -16.61 13.51 -1.15
CA PRO A 11 -15.32 12.86 -0.93
C PRO A 11 -15.40 11.42 -0.39
N GLN A 12 -16.47 11.07 0.32
CA GLN A 12 -16.71 9.71 0.79
C GLN A 12 -17.74 9.04 -0.11
N HIS A 13 -17.28 8.07 -0.86
CA HIS A 13 -18.13 7.32 -1.79
C HIS A 13 -17.73 5.83 -1.76
N PRO A 14 -18.68 4.89 -1.77
CA PRO A 14 -18.39 3.45 -1.65
C PRO A 14 -17.41 2.89 -2.69
N VAL A 15 -17.39 3.48 -3.88
CA VAL A 15 -16.47 3.07 -4.98
C VAL A 15 -15.06 3.64 -4.82
N LEU A 16 -14.89 4.72 -4.05
CA LEU A 16 -13.59 5.35 -3.88
C LEU A 16 -12.84 4.71 -2.72
N PRO A 17 -11.66 4.11 -2.94
CA PRO A 17 -10.84 3.54 -1.87
C PRO A 17 -10.26 4.59 -0.93
N GLU A 18 -10.10 5.83 -1.40
CA GLU A 18 -9.63 6.99 -0.64
C GLU A 18 -10.47 8.23 -0.96
N PRO A 19 -10.60 9.20 -0.01
CA PRO A 19 -11.41 10.39 -0.21
C PRO A 19 -10.93 11.27 -1.39
N LEU A 20 -11.79 11.42 -2.36
CA LEU A 20 -11.64 12.31 -3.51
C LEU A 20 -12.99 12.96 -3.79
N HIS A 21 -13.02 14.26 -4.07
CA HIS A 21 -14.24 14.93 -4.48
C HIS A 21 -14.15 15.40 -5.92
N LEU A 22 -15.19 15.08 -6.70
CA LEU A 22 -15.33 15.50 -8.09
C LEU A 22 -16.70 16.16 -8.25
N ASP A 23 -16.72 17.40 -8.73
CA ASP A 23 -17.95 18.00 -9.23
C ASP A 23 -18.08 17.61 -10.71
N LEU A 24 -19.04 16.77 -11.02
CA LEU A 24 -19.33 16.31 -12.39
C LEU A 24 -20.33 17.26 -13.04
N VAL A 25 -19.92 17.94 -14.11
CA VAL A 25 -20.80 18.75 -14.90
C VAL A 25 -21.46 17.88 -15.97
N ILE A 26 -22.77 17.74 -15.92
CA ILE A 26 -23.52 16.82 -16.78
C ILE A 26 -24.50 17.57 -17.65
N GLU A 27 -24.48 17.26 -18.94
CA GLU A 27 -25.50 17.66 -19.91
C GLU A 27 -26.10 16.40 -20.53
N ASP A 28 -27.44 16.26 -20.41
CA ASP A 28 -28.19 15.14 -21.00
C ASP A 28 -27.54 13.74 -20.72
N GLU A 29 -27.21 13.45 -19.46
CA GLU A 29 -26.55 12.20 -18.99
C GLU A 29 -25.08 12.02 -19.44
N THR A 30 -24.52 13.01 -20.10
CA THR A 30 -23.11 13.00 -20.52
C THR A 30 -22.29 13.90 -19.61
N VAL A 31 -21.19 13.40 -19.08
CA VAL A 31 -20.23 14.22 -18.33
C VAL A 31 -19.46 15.07 -19.32
N VAL A 32 -19.63 16.39 -19.27
CA VAL A 32 -18.97 17.36 -20.16
C VAL A 32 -17.77 18.02 -19.53
N ASP A 33 -17.71 18.07 -18.19
CA ASP A 33 -16.56 18.61 -17.46
C ASP A 33 -16.47 17.96 -16.07
N VAL A 34 -15.26 17.98 -15.47
CA VAL A 34 -14.99 17.45 -14.14
C VAL A 34 -14.09 18.41 -13.38
N LEU A 35 -14.54 18.90 -12.25
CA LEU A 35 -13.78 19.78 -11.37
C LEU A 35 -13.28 18.99 -10.15
N PRO A 36 -12.02 18.53 -10.12
CA PRO A 36 -11.50 17.75 -9.01
C PRO A 36 -11.13 18.66 -7.83
N GLN A 37 -11.48 18.21 -6.63
CA GLN A 37 -11.04 18.80 -5.37
C GLN A 37 -10.22 17.77 -4.61
N ILE A 38 -8.93 18.01 -4.50
CA ILE A 38 -7.94 17.14 -3.84
C ILE A 38 -7.54 17.70 -2.49
N GLY A 39 -6.84 16.91 -1.69
CA GLY A 39 -6.32 17.33 -0.39
C GLY A 39 -7.06 16.76 0.82
N PHE A 40 -8.11 15.97 0.63
CA PHE A 40 -8.86 15.35 1.73
C PHE A 40 -8.03 14.38 2.57
N ILE A 41 -6.98 13.79 1.97
CA ILE A 41 -6.03 12.89 2.65
C ILE A 41 -4.70 13.57 2.98
N HIS A 42 -4.58 14.87 2.77
CA HIS A 42 -3.35 15.63 3.07
C HIS A 42 -3.06 15.66 4.57
N ARG A 43 -1.85 15.25 4.96
CA ARG A 43 -1.41 15.14 6.37
C ARG A 43 -0.12 15.89 6.66
N GLY A 44 0.37 16.70 5.73
CA GLY A 44 1.59 17.50 5.88
C GLY A 44 2.88 16.67 5.98
N LEU A 45 2.93 15.49 5.33
CA LEU A 45 4.05 14.55 5.44
C LEU A 45 5.36 15.15 4.89
N GLU A 46 5.30 15.94 3.83
CA GLU A 46 6.46 16.60 3.25
C GLU A 46 7.05 17.64 4.23
N LYS A 47 6.21 18.33 4.98
CA LYS A 47 6.68 19.25 6.02
C LYS A 47 7.21 18.50 7.25
N LEU A 48 6.62 17.35 7.54
CA LEU A 48 7.05 16.52 8.65
C LEU A 48 8.46 15.96 8.44
N VAL A 49 8.83 15.58 7.21
CA VAL A 49 10.17 15.05 6.90
C VAL A 49 11.29 16.04 7.21
N GLU A 50 11.05 17.33 6.99
CA GLU A 50 12.03 18.39 7.29
C GLU A 50 12.37 18.53 8.79
N THR A 51 11.47 18.05 9.66
CA THR A 51 11.57 18.21 11.12
C THR A 51 11.89 16.92 11.85
N ARG A 52 12.04 15.80 11.13
CA ARG A 52 12.32 14.49 11.71
C ARG A 52 13.74 14.02 11.39
N ASP A 53 14.28 13.23 12.32
CA ASP A 53 15.50 12.48 12.06
C ASP A 53 15.31 11.45 10.94
N ILE A 54 16.33 11.22 10.14
CA ILE A 54 16.27 10.30 8.99
C ILE A 54 15.91 8.86 9.39
N HIS A 55 16.31 8.41 10.58
CA HIS A 55 15.93 7.08 11.07
C HIS A 55 14.48 7.03 11.55
N GLN A 56 13.96 8.13 12.09
CA GLN A 56 12.56 8.22 12.54
C GLN A 56 11.59 8.34 11.37
N TYR A 57 11.99 9.04 10.31
CA TYR A 57 11.10 9.28 9.19
C TYR A 57 10.75 8.01 8.41
N ILE A 58 11.57 6.96 8.47
CA ILE A 58 11.24 5.68 7.82
C ILE A 58 9.89 5.11 8.28
N TYR A 59 9.56 5.29 9.56
CA TYR A 59 8.26 4.88 10.12
C TYR A 59 7.11 5.76 9.64
N VAL A 60 7.38 7.03 9.37
CA VAL A 60 6.40 7.95 8.80
C VAL A 60 6.17 7.62 7.33
N ALA A 61 7.24 7.30 6.59
CA ALA A 61 7.17 6.90 5.18
C ALA A 61 6.23 5.71 4.97
N GLU A 62 6.27 4.69 5.84
CA GLU A 62 5.33 3.56 5.78
C GLU A 62 3.86 3.98 5.91
N ARG A 63 3.58 5.09 6.57
CA ARG A 63 2.22 5.58 6.81
C ARG A 63 1.71 6.55 5.75
N ILE A 64 2.46 6.72 4.67
CA ILE A 64 1.98 7.45 3.49
C ILE A 64 0.79 6.70 2.88
N CYS A 65 0.90 5.38 2.79
CA CYS A 65 -0.14 4.52 2.24
C CYS A 65 -0.27 3.24 3.07
N GLY A 66 -1.48 2.87 3.45
CA GLY A 66 -1.75 1.65 4.22
C GLY A 66 -1.71 0.35 3.39
N ILE A 67 -1.62 0.43 2.06
CA ILE A 67 -1.60 -0.73 1.16
C ILE A 67 -0.18 -1.02 0.68
N CYS A 68 0.54 0.01 0.23
CA CYS A 68 1.91 -0.10 -0.28
C CYS A 68 2.95 0.43 0.72
N ALA A 69 2.66 0.33 2.01
CA ALA A 69 3.48 0.84 3.11
C ALA A 69 4.95 0.41 3.01
N PHE A 70 5.18 -0.86 2.71
CA PHE A 70 6.52 -1.42 2.59
C PHE A 70 7.32 -0.79 1.42
N GLY A 71 6.66 -0.52 0.30
CA GLY A 71 7.28 0.16 -0.84
C GLY A 71 7.78 1.56 -0.50
N HIS A 72 7.03 2.29 0.33
CA HIS A 72 7.43 3.62 0.78
C HIS A 72 8.63 3.59 1.73
N SER A 73 8.65 2.69 2.72
CA SER A 73 9.80 2.57 3.62
C SER A 73 11.05 2.08 2.90
N MET A 74 10.91 1.11 1.98
CA MET A 74 12.03 0.61 1.18
C MET A 74 12.60 1.70 0.27
N GLY A 75 11.74 2.40 -0.49
CA GLY A 75 12.17 3.49 -1.38
C GLY A 75 12.84 4.63 -0.63
N TYR A 76 12.32 5.00 0.54
CA TYR A 76 12.95 5.98 1.40
C TYR A 76 14.34 5.52 1.87
N ALA A 77 14.43 4.29 2.40
CA ALA A 77 15.69 3.73 2.89
C ALA A 77 16.75 3.67 1.79
N GLU A 78 16.41 3.14 0.62
CA GLU A 78 17.35 3.07 -0.52
C GLU A 78 17.81 4.45 -1.00
N THR A 79 16.94 5.45 -0.95
CA THR A 79 17.30 6.82 -1.33
C THR A 79 18.31 7.41 -0.36
N VAL A 80 18.07 7.27 0.94
CA VAL A 80 18.98 7.76 1.98
C VAL A 80 20.31 6.98 1.96
N GLU A 81 20.27 5.67 1.80
CA GLU A 81 21.46 4.81 1.70
C GLU A 81 22.36 5.22 0.53
N ARG A 82 21.77 5.50 -0.64
CA ARG A 82 22.52 6.01 -1.80
C ARG A 82 23.13 7.39 -1.55
N LEU A 83 22.38 8.29 -0.92
CA LEU A 83 22.86 9.63 -0.59
C LEU A 83 24.02 9.60 0.40
N MET A 84 23.98 8.69 1.37
CA MET A 84 24.96 8.57 2.45
C MET A 84 26.06 7.54 2.16
N ASN A 85 26.00 6.87 0.99
CA ASN A 85 26.90 5.76 0.62
C ASN A 85 26.94 4.64 1.69
N VAL A 86 25.78 4.28 2.23
CA VAL A 86 25.65 3.18 3.20
C VAL A 86 25.62 1.86 2.45
N GLU A 87 26.52 0.94 2.78
CA GLU A 87 26.50 -0.43 2.24
C GLU A 87 25.45 -1.27 2.97
N VAL A 88 24.59 -1.93 2.20
CA VAL A 88 23.57 -2.86 2.71
C VAL A 88 24.06 -4.30 2.49
N PRO A 89 24.02 -5.17 3.52
CA PRO A 89 24.38 -6.58 3.35
C PRO A 89 23.45 -7.25 2.32
N LYS A 90 24.01 -8.05 1.42
CA LYS A 90 23.24 -8.76 0.38
C LYS A 90 22.05 -9.55 0.92
N ARG A 91 22.22 -10.17 2.11
CA ARG A 91 21.10 -10.88 2.76
C ARG A 91 19.93 -9.95 3.08
N ALA A 92 20.21 -8.76 3.58
CA ALA A 92 19.15 -7.76 3.86
C ALA A 92 18.45 -7.30 2.58
N GLU A 93 19.19 -7.11 1.48
CA GLU A 93 18.61 -6.80 0.17
C GLU A 93 17.61 -7.87 -0.28
N TYR A 94 18.01 -9.16 -0.23
CA TYR A 94 17.11 -10.27 -0.58
C TYR A 94 15.88 -10.34 0.34
N LEU A 95 16.04 -10.12 1.63
CA LEU A 95 14.94 -10.11 2.57
C LEU A 95 13.96 -8.97 2.30
N ARG A 96 14.47 -7.78 1.97
CA ARG A 96 13.64 -6.65 1.53
C ARG A 96 12.85 -6.98 0.27
N VAL A 97 13.50 -7.61 -0.73
CA VAL A 97 12.83 -8.02 -1.97
C VAL A 97 11.71 -9.03 -1.68
N ILE A 98 11.95 -10.04 -0.84
CA ILE A 98 10.93 -11.03 -0.47
C ILE A 98 9.72 -10.34 0.16
N MET A 99 9.93 -9.46 1.13
CA MET A 99 8.85 -8.76 1.81
C MET A 99 8.14 -7.76 0.89
N HIS A 100 8.88 -7.14 -0.03
CA HIS A 100 8.30 -6.23 -1.03
C HIS A 100 7.38 -6.98 -2.00
N GLU A 101 7.82 -8.13 -2.53
CA GLU A 101 7.02 -8.93 -3.44
C GLU A 101 5.76 -9.49 -2.74
N LEU A 102 5.87 -9.91 -1.49
CA LEU A 102 4.71 -10.30 -0.69
C LEU A 102 3.74 -9.12 -0.49
N SER A 103 4.26 -7.92 -0.24
CA SER A 103 3.45 -6.70 -0.14
C SER A 103 2.76 -6.39 -1.48
N ARG A 104 3.44 -6.63 -2.60
CA ARG A 104 2.86 -6.45 -3.93
C ARG A 104 1.72 -7.44 -4.19
N ILE A 105 1.90 -8.73 -3.87
CA ILE A 105 0.85 -9.74 -4.00
C ILE A 105 -0.35 -9.39 -3.10
N HIS A 106 -0.10 -9.00 -1.87
CA HIS A 106 -1.12 -8.53 -0.92
C HIS A 106 -1.96 -7.39 -1.50
N SER A 107 -1.32 -6.39 -2.12
CA SER A 107 -2.01 -5.24 -2.73
C SER A 107 -2.79 -5.64 -3.98
N HIS A 108 -2.27 -6.55 -4.80
CA HIS A 108 -2.95 -7.04 -5.99
C HIS A 108 -4.20 -7.87 -5.64
N LEU A 109 -4.13 -8.68 -4.58
CA LEU A 109 -5.30 -9.42 -4.07
C LEU A 109 -6.40 -8.47 -3.55
N LEU A 110 -6.00 -7.37 -2.89
CA LEU A 110 -6.94 -6.33 -2.48
C LEU A 110 -7.60 -5.69 -3.70
N TRP A 111 -6.82 -5.28 -4.69
CA TRP A 111 -7.34 -4.67 -5.91
C TRP A 111 -8.31 -5.61 -6.63
N MET A 112 -7.96 -6.87 -6.78
CA MET A 112 -8.79 -7.89 -7.43
C MET A 112 -10.13 -8.07 -6.69
N GLY A 113 -10.10 -8.06 -5.35
CA GLY A 113 -11.32 -8.13 -4.55
C GLY A 113 -12.21 -6.92 -4.74
N LEU A 114 -11.66 -5.70 -4.69
CA LEU A 114 -12.43 -4.47 -4.90
C LEU A 114 -13.00 -4.40 -6.32
N ALA A 115 -12.25 -4.83 -7.33
CA ALA A 115 -12.75 -4.91 -8.69
C ALA A 115 -13.91 -5.92 -8.81
N ALA A 116 -13.78 -7.10 -8.16
CA ALA A 116 -14.85 -8.10 -8.14
C ALA A 116 -16.11 -7.56 -7.48
N ASP A 117 -15.98 -6.84 -6.36
CA ASP A 117 -17.11 -6.21 -5.66
C ASP A 117 -17.81 -5.17 -6.55
N ALA A 118 -17.03 -4.33 -7.24
CA ALA A 118 -17.57 -3.33 -8.16
C ALA A 118 -18.39 -3.94 -9.31
N PHE A 119 -18.09 -5.19 -9.71
CA PHE A 119 -18.87 -5.95 -10.69
C PHE A 119 -19.97 -6.82 -10.06
N GLY A 120 -20.17 -6.77 -8.75
CA GLY A 120 -21.18 -7.56 -8.04
C GLY A 120 -20.78 -9.01 -7.77
N TYR A 121 -19.49 -9.36 -7.86
CA TYR A 121 -18.96 -10.71 -7.58
C TYR A 121 -18.51 -10.86 -6.12
N GLU A 122 -19.43 -10.82 -5.19
CA GLU A 122 -19.15 -10.91 -3.74
C GLU A 122 -18.35 -12.17 -3.37
N SER A 123 -18.63 -13.31 -4.00
CA SER A 123 -17.91 -14.55 -3.72
C SER A 123 -16.43 -14.48 -4.10
N LEU A 124 -16.08 -13.78 -5.18
CA LEU A 124 -14.72 -13.56 -5.60
C LEU A 124 -14.01 -12.54 -4.69
N PHE A 125 -14.71 -11.49 -4.26
CA PHE A 125 -14.23 -10.58 -3.24
C PHE A 125 -13.84 -11.35 -1.98
N MET A 126 -14.74 -12.15 -1.41
CA MET A 126 -14.48 -12.94 -0.20
C MET A 126 -13.34 -13.93 -0.39
N HIS A 127 -13.21 -14.53 -1.59
CA HIS A 127 -12.12 -15.45 -1.89
C HIS A 127 -10.76 -14.75 -1.94
N SER A 128 -10.64 -13.63 -2.63
CA SER A 128 -9.40 -12.86 -2.72
C SER A 128 -8.92 -12.37 -1.35
N TRP A 129 -9.84 -11.94 -0.49
CA TRP A 129 -9.53 -11.54 0.87
C TRP A 129 -9.08 -12.70 1.75
N ARG A 130 -9.65 -13.88 1.58
CA ARG A 130 -9.18 -15.10 2.26
C ARG A 130 -7.75 -15.47 1.86
N LEU A 131 -7.41 -15.34 0.57
CA LEU A 131 -6.04 -15.56 0.11
C LEU A 131 -5.08 -14.50 0.66
N ARG A 132 -5.52 -13.25 0.70
CA ARG A 132 -4.77 -12.13 1.26
C ARG A 132 -4.41 -12.35 2.73
N GLU A 133 -5.31 -12.92 3.53
CA GLU A 133 -5.05 -13.24 4.95
C GLU A 133 -3.79 -14.10 5.14
N ARG A 134 -3.53 -15.04 4.23
CA ARG A 134 -2.31 -15.89 4.31
C ARG A 134 -1.02 -15.09 4.22
N ILE A 135 -1.03 -13.97 3.47
CA ILE A 135 0.13 -13.08 3.38
C ILE A 135 0.23 -12.21 4.63
N LEU A 136 -0.90 -11.72 5.15
CA LEU A 136 -0.92 -10.97 6.40
C LEU A 136 -0.39 -11.79 7.58
N ASP A 137 -0.67 -13.10 7.61
CA ASP A 137 -0.09 -14.02 8.61
C ASP A 137 1.44 -14.15 8.45
N ILE A 138 1.97 -14.12 7.22
CA ILE A 138 3.43 -14.11 7.02
C ILE A 138 4.01 -12.81 7.58
N PHE A 139 3.40 -11.69 7.29
CA PHE A 139 3.84 -10.39 7.78
C PHE A 139 3.86 -10.33 9.31
N GLU A 140 2.80 -10.81 9.95
CA GLU A 140 2.72 -10.87 11.41
C GLU A 140 3.82 -11.76 12.00
N ALA A 141 4.05 -12.94 11.42
CA ALA A 141 5.07 -13.87 11.89
C ALA A 141 6.50 -13.30 11.74
N VAL A 142 6.78 -12.60 10.63
CA VAL A 142 8.11 -12.07 10.32
C VAL A 142 8.34 -10.71 11.00
N ALA A 143 7.41 -9.78 10.84
CA ALA A 143 7.60 -8.39 11.23
C ALA A 143 6.88 -8.03 12.54
N GLY A 144 5.85 -8.78 12.93
CA GLY A 144 4.98 -8.47 14.07
C GLY A 144 3.81 -7.56 13.76
N GLY A 145 3.75 -7.03 12.52
CA GLY A 145 2.65 -6.23 12.00
C GLY A 145 2.00 -6.90 10.79
N ARG A 146 0.72 -6.62 10.55
CA ARG A 146 -0.04 -7.22 9.43
C ARG A 146 -0.04 -6.35 8.17
N VAL A 147 0.06 -5.03 8.33
CA VAL A 147 -0.03 -4.05 7.23
C VAL A 147 1.15 -3.09 7.25
N ILE A 148 1.40 -2.45 8.39
CA ILE A 148 2.56 -1.60 8.62
C ILE A 148 3.62 -2.49 9.29
N LEU A 149 4.73 -2.73 8.60
CA LEU A 149 5.65 -3.79 8.98
C LEU A 149 6.83 -3.30 9.81
N SER A 150 7.24 -2.07 9.59
CA SER A 150 8.45 -1.48 10.20
C SER A 150 9.67 -2.42 10.09
N TYR A 151 9.77 -3.07 8.93
CA TYR A 151 10.76 -4.13 8.71
C TYR A 151 12.05 -3.61 8.10
N THR A 152 11.97 -2.57 7.26
CA THR A 152 13.14 -1.94 6.63
C THR A 152 13.75 -0.93 7.60
N LEU A 153 15.07 -0.99 7.75
CA LEU A 153 15.90 0.02 8.45
C LEU A 153 16.97 0.54 7.49
N LEU A 154 17.54 1.69 7.80
CA LEU A 154 18.73 2.16 7.09
C LEU A 154 19.90 1.20 7.34
N GLY A 155 20.51 0.70 6.27
CA GLY A 155 21.57 -0.29 6.30
C GLY A 155 21.14 -1.74 6.49
N GLY A 156 19.80 -2.04 6.55
CA GLY A 156 19.38 -3.41 6.75
C GLY A 156 17.89 -3.64 6.97
N VAL A 157 17.59 -4.64 7.77
CA VAL A 157 16.24 -5.06 8.18
C VAL A 157 16.19 -5.29 9.70
N THR A 158 14.99 -5.19 10.29
CA THR A 158 14.80 -5.32 11.74
C THR A 158 14.99 -6.74 12.27
N LYS A 159 14.66 -7.75 11.46
CA LYS A 159 14.73 -9.17 11.83
C LYS A 159 15.21 -10.01 10.67
N ASP A 160 15.97 -11.05 10.98
CA ASP A 160 16.33 -12.06 9.99
C ASP A 160 15.19 -13.08 9.82
N ILE A 161 15.21 -13.80 8.72
CA ILE A 161 14.28 -14.89 8.41
C ILE A 161 15.11 -16.18 8.38
N ASP A 162 14.88 -17.07 9.32
CA ASP A 162 15.56 -18.36 9.38
C ASP A 162 15.03 -19.38 8.37
N ALA A 163 15.70 -20.52 8.26
CA ALA A 163 15.34 -21.56 7.31
C ALA A 163 13.94 -22.17 7.57
N PRO A 164 13.52 -22.44 8.82
CA PRO A 164 12.15 -22.87 9.10
C PRO A 164 11.10 -21.87 8.66
N MET A 165 11.30 -20.58 8.92
CA MET A 165 10.38 -19.53 8.51
C MET A 165 10.32 -19.38 6.98
N LEU A 166 11.46 -19.50 6.29
CA LEU A 166 11.49 -19.50 4.81
C LEU A 166 10.69 -20.68 4.23
N SER A 167 10.76 -21.86 4.86
CA SER A 167 9.93 -23.02 4.45
C SER A 167 8.45 -22.72 4.65
N ALA A 168 8.07 -22.19 5.82
CA ALA A 168 6.67 -21.83 6.12
C ALA A 168 6.11 -20.77 5.15
N ILE A 169 6.93 -19.78 4.76
CA ILE A 169 6.58 -18.78 3.74
C ILE A 169 6.30 -19.45 2.40
N LYS A 170 7.19 -20.37 1.97
CA LYS A 170 7.01 -21.14 0.74
C LYS A 170 5.71 -21.93 0.72
N ASP A 171 5.40 -22.62 1.81
CA ASP A 171 4.19 -23.44 1.91
C ASP A 171 2.92 -22.56 1.85
N LYS A 172 2.92 -21.42 2.55
CA LYS A 172 1.82 -20.45 2.46
C LYS A 172 1.66 -19.88 1.05
N ILE A 173 2.75 -19.50 0.38
CA ILE A 173 2.69 -19.01 -1.02
C ILE A 173 2.14 -20.08 -1.97
N ASN A 174 2.57 -21.33 -1.83
CA ASN A 174 2.06 -22.42 -2.65
C ASN A 174 0.56 -22.66 -2.44
N SER A 175 0.04 -22.35 -1.28
CA SER A 175 -1.38 -22.48 -0.98
C SER A 175 -2.24 -21.34 -1.55
N ILE A 176 -1.62 -20.27 -2.09
CA ILE A 176 -2.30 -19.13 -2.73
C ILE A 176 -2.44 -19.36 -4.25
N LYS A 177 -1.59 -20.21 -4.84
CA LYS A 177 -1.67 -20.57 -6.26
C LYS A 177 -2.93 -21.35 -6.56
#